data_0652e1d3693210ae47a63e6f4cc0042d
#
_entry.id   0652e1d3693210ae47a63e6f4cc0042d
#
_cell.length_a   1.000
_cell.length_b   1.000
_cell.length_c   1.000
_cell.angle_alpha   90.00
_cell.angle_beta   90.00
_cell.angle_gamma   90.00
#
_symmetry.space_group_name_H-M   'P 1'
#
loop_
_entity.id
_entity.type
_entity.pdbx_description
1 polymer ?
#
loop_
_entity_poly.entity_id
_entity_poly.type
_entity_poly.pdbx_seq_one_letter_code
_entity_poly.pdbx_strand_id
1 'polypeptide(L)'
;MNYKSKETLGIIFAIIAYFSFSILDAIQKSAVLYYSIFQLLFIKYIFVLLLSILEARRTKNISFYRSNNLKLQIIRSLLSILESGFFVLSFKYLSLANAHSIGALAPIIIVVLSVFILNEKVSIKTWVAIFIGFIGVLIVIRPGSDVFSVKSLIPLIAAFFLGLYQIATKKTTEYDSPEVSLFYSSLVGIFITSIMTFFFWQHINLKSLWFFLPIGIFFSLGIYFQILALKNARASIIQPFHYTLIFWAIIFGFFFYEDIPDLFTILGAIIITTSGIFVINQTSKR
;
A
#
# COMPACT_ATOMS: atom_id res chain seq x y z
N MET A 1 -7.98 4.32 -27.16
CA MET A 1 -8.67 4.62 -25.91
C MET A 1 -8.38 6.07 -25.56
N ASN A 2 -9.41 6.91 -25.32
CA ASN A 2 -9.23 8.33 -25.06
C ASN A 2 -8.52 8.52 -23.70
N TYR A 3 -7.70 9.57 -23.51
CA TYR A 3 -6.92 9.83 -22.29
C TYR A 3 -7.77 9.77 -21.02
N LYS A 4 -8.97 10.39 -21.02
CA LYS A 4 -9.93 10.34 -19.92
C LYS A 4 -10.39 8.91 -19.57
N SER A 5 -10.55 8.04 -20.56
CA SER A 5 -10.96 6.65 -20.31
C SER A 5 -9.84 5.81 -19.67
N LYS A 6 -8.57 6.13 -19.94
CA LYS A 6 -7.42 5.48 -19.28
C LYS A 6 -7.32 5.89 -17.81
N GLU A 7 -7.45 7.18 -17.51
CA GLU A 7 -7.42 7.66 -16.12
C GLU A 7 -8.56 7.07 -15.28
N THR A 8 -9.77 7.00 -15.85
CA THR A 8 -10.93 6.36 -15.18
C THR A 8 -10.64 4.88 -14.90
N LEU A 9 -10.03 4.17 -15.84
CA LEU A 9 -9.63 2.78 -15.65
C LEU A 9 -8.57 2.66 -14.54
N GLY A 10 -7.60 3.58 -14.49
CA GLY A 10 -6.60 3.64 -13.41
C GLY A 10 -7.23 3.84 -12.03
N ILE A 11 -8.26 4.70 -11.93
CA ILE A 11 -9.01 4.92 -10.69
C ILE A 11 -9.74 3.65 -10.26
N ILE A 12 -10.43 2.96 -11.19
CA ILE A 12 -11.12 1.70 -10.88
C ILE A 12 -10.13 0.67 -10.35
N PHE A 13 -8.98 0.51 -11.00
CA PHE A 13 -7.93 -0.39 -10.52
C PHE A 13 -7.39 0.00 -9.14
N ALA A 14 -7.26 1.30 -8.84
CA ALA A 14 -6.85 1.77 -7.52
C ALA A 14 -7.87 1.39 -6.43
N ILE A 15 -9.16 1.55 -6.70
CA ILE A 15 -10.23 1.18 -5.76
C ILE A 15 -10.18 -0.33 -5.48
N ILE A 16 -10.04 -1.17 -6.51
CA ILE A 16 -9.92 -2.62 -6.35
C ILE A 16 -8.65 -2.98 -5.55
N ALA A 17 -7.53 -2.31 -5.83
CA ALA A 17 -6.29 -2.53 -5.10
C ALA A 17 -6.43 -2.21 -3.61
N TYR A 18 -6.97 -1.03 -3.27
CA TYR A 18 -7.11 -0.61 -1.88
C TYR A 18 -8.15 -1.45 -1.12
N PHE A 19 -9.23 -1.87 -1.78
CA PHE A 19 -10.17 -2.83 -1.17
C PHE A 19 -9.48 -4.18 -0.89
N SER A 20 -8.66 -4.69 -1.82
CA SER A 20 -7.90 -5.92 -1.61
C SER A 20 -6.91 -5.78 -0.44
N PHE A 21 -6.21 -4.65 -0.35
CA PHE A 21 -5.32 -4.38 0.78
C PHE A 21 -6.06 -4.25 2.11
N SER A 22 -7.27 -3.69 2.14
CA SER A 22 -8.02 -3.58 3.39
C SER A 22 -8.45 -4.93 3.96
N ILE A 23 -8.86 -5.88 3.09
CA ILE A 23 -9.15 -7.26 3.50
C ILE A 23 -7.86 -7.96 3.98
N LEU A 24 -6.77 -7.80 3.22
CA LEU A 24 -5.47 -8.31 3.59
C LEU A 24 -5.06 -7.85 5.00
N ASP A 25 -5.16 -6.55 5.27
CA ASP A 25 -4.70 -5.94 6.52
C ASP A 25 -5.55 -6.40 7.71
N ALA A 26 -6.86 -6.56 7.51
CA ALA A 26 -7.73 -7.16 8.52
C ALA A 26 -7.27 -8.57 8.89
N ILE A 27 -6.94 -9.41 7.92
CA ILE A 27 -6.47 -10.78 8.18
C ILE A 27 -5.08 -10.79 8.80
N GLN A 28 -4.17 -9.92 8.31
CA GLN A 28 -2.80 -9.83 8.83
C GLN A 28 -2.72 -9.38 10.29
N LYS A 29 -3.66 -8.53 10.74
CA LYS A 29 -3.71 -8.11 12.14
C LYS A 29 -3.89 -9.30 13.09
N SER A 30 -4.68 -10.30 12.73
CA SER A 30 -4.74 -11.55 13.49
C SER A 30 -3.51 -12.43 13.29
N ALA A 31 -3.06 -12.58 12.06
CA ALA A 31 -1.97 -13.49 11.70
C ALA A 31 -0.63 -13.11 12.34
N VAL A 32 -0.34 -11.80 12.50
CA VAL A 32 0.92 -11.30 13.10
C VAL A 32 1.09 -11.66 14.58
N LEU A 33 0.03 -12.07 15.24
CA LEU A 33 0.07 -12.54 16.64
C LEU A 33 0.62 -13.97 16.75
N TYR A 34 0.49 -14.76 15.67
CA TYR A 34 0.84 -16.18 15.66
C TYR A 34 2.06 -16.49 14.79
N TYR A 35 2.31 -15.67 13.75
CA TYR A 35 3.35 -15.91 12.76
C TYR A 35 4.34 -14.75 12.69
N SER A 36 5.59 -15.05 12.32
CA SER A 36 6.58 -13.99 12.13
C SER A 36 6.23 -13.11 10.92
N ILE A 37 6.59 -11.84 11.00
CA ILE A 37 6.39 -10.88 9.90
C ILE A 37 7.05 -11.41 8.61
N PHE A 38 8.26 -11.95 8.73
CA PHE A 38 9.01 -12.48 7.59
C PHE A 38 8.30 -13.67 6.93
N GLN A 39 7.68 -14.54 7.73
CA GLN A 39 6.90 -15.67 7.24
C GLN A 39 5.65 -15.22 6.49
N LEU A 40 4.94 -14.20 7.00
CA LEU A 40 3.79 -13.61 6.31
C LEU A 40 4.20 -12.96 4.99
N LEU A 41 5.32 -12.22 4.97
CA LEU A 41 5.87 -11.63 3.76
C LEU A 41 6.31 -12.70 2.75
N PHE A 42 6.98 -13.75 3.20
CA PHE A 42 7.42 -14.85 2.33
C PHE A 42 6.23 -15.49 1.59
N ILE A 43 5.15 -15.77 2.32
CA ILE A 43 3.93 -16.34 1.73
C ILE A 43 3.32 -15.39 0.70
N LYS A 44 3.22 -14.10 1.01
CA LYS A 44 2.73 -13.07 0.07
C LYS A 44 3.47 -13.14 -1.27
N TYR A 45 4.80 -13.17 -1.23
CA TYR A 45 5.62 -13.13 -2.44
C TYR A 45 5.58 -14.43 -3.25
N ILE A 46 5.31 -15.59 -2.62
CA ILE A 46 5.02 -16.82 -3.35
C ILE A 46 3.75 -16.65 -4.21
N PHE A 47 2.68 -16.08 -3.65
CA PHE A 47 1.44 -15.83 -4.40
C PHE A 47 1.63 -14.77 -5.51
N VAL A 48 2.47 -13.75 -5.27
CA VAL A 48 2.83 -12.78 -6.32
C VAL A 48 3.57 -13.46 -7.47
N LEU A 49 4.45 -14.44 -7.20
CA LEU A 49 5.13 -15.23 -8.23
C LEU A 49 4.13 -16.04 -9.05
N LEU A 50 3.20 -16.71 -8.38
CA LEU A 50 2.14 -17.48 -9.06
C LEU A 50 1.30 -16.57 -9.97
N LEU A 51 0.89 -15.41 -9.48
CA LEU A 51 0.13 -14.43 -10.28
C LEU A 51 0.95 -13.90 -11.45
N SER A 52 2.25 -13.62 -11.26
CA SER A 52 3.15 -13.19 -12.35
C SER A 52 3.19 -14.22 -13.48
N ILE A 53 3.33 -15.51 -13.15
CA ILE A 53 3.35 -16.60 -14.14
C ILE A 53 2.00 -16.72 -14.86
N LEU A 54 0.89 -16.60 -14.12
CA LEU A 54 -0.46 -16.65 -14.69
C LEU A 54 -0.69 -15.48 -15.66
N GLU A 55 -0.31 -14.27 -15.28
CA GLU A 55 -0.42 -13.10 -16.16
C GLU A 55 0.49 -13.22 -17.39
N ALA A 56 1.73 -13.68 -17.23
CA ALA A 56 2.64 -13.90 -18.34
C ALA A 56 2.07 -14.91 -19.35
N ARG A 57 1.42 -15.97 -18.88
CA ARG A 57 0.70 -16.94 -19.75
C ARG A 57 -0.50 -16.28 -20.44
N ARG A 58 -1.31 -15.50 -19.72
CA ARG A 58 -2.48 -14.80 -20.24
C ARG A 58 -2.10 -13.79 -21.34
N THR A 59 -1.04 -13.02 -21.12
CA THR A 59 -0.54 -12.02 -22.06
C THR A 59 0.36 -12.61 -23.14
N LYS A 60 0.68 -13.92 -23.08
CA LYS A 60 1.63 -14.60 -23.95
C LYS A 60 3.02 -13.96 -23.93
N ASN A 61 3.39 -13.31 -22.84
CA ASN A 61 4.69 -12.66 -22.68
C ASN A 61 5.73 -13.71 -22.22
N ILE A 62 6.42 -14.29 -23.20
CA ILE A 62 7.48 -15.29 -22.95
C ILE A 62 8.70 -14.67 -22.25
N SER A 63 8.88 -13.35 -22.40
CA SER A 63 10.04 -12.62 -21.87
C SER A 63 9.77 -11.90 -20.56
N PHE A 64 8.73 -12.29 -19.79
CA PHE A 64 8.34 -11.65 -18.53
C PHE A 64 9.43 -11.64 -17.44
N TYR A 65 10.46 -12.45 -17.58
CA TYR A 65 11.65 -12.47 -16.72
C TYR A 65 12.72 -11.44 -17.12
N ARG A 66 12.55 -10.71 -18.24
CA ARG A 66 13.50 -9.70 -18.72
C ARG A 66 12.96 -8.30 -18.40
N SER A 67 13.73 -7.53 -17.65
CA SER A 67 13.43 -6.12 -17.37
C SER A 67 14.31 -5.21 -18.21
N ASN A 68 13.73 -4.11 -18.69
CA ASN A 68 14.46 -3.03 -19.37
C ASN A 68 15.17 -2.10 -18.37
N ASN A 69 14.81 -2.17 -17.08
CA ASN A 69 15.47 -1.41 -16.01
C ASN A 69 15.54 -2.23 -14.70
N LEU A 70 16.46 -3.21 -14.69
CA LEU A 70 16.64 -4.13 -13.58
C LEU A 70 16.92 -3.42 -12.24
N LYS A 71 17.76 -2.37 -12.27
CA LYS A 71 18.11 -1.61 -11.05
C LYS A 71 16.86 -1.00 -10.40
N LEU A 72 15.98 -0.42 -11.20
CA LEU A 72 14.75 0.20 -10.72
C LEU A 72 13.77 -0.86 -10.17
N GLN A 73 13.68 -2.04 -10.81
CA GLN A 73 12.87 -3.16 -10.32
C GLN A 73 13.36 -3.68 -8.97
N ILE A 74 14.66 -3.81 -8.76
CA ILE A 74 15.25 -4.23 -7.48
C ILE A 74 14.94 -3.19 -6.39
N ILE A 75 15.23 -1.90 -6.65
CA ILE A 75 14.96 -0.81 -5.70
C ILE A 75 13.47 -0.80 -5.31
N ARG A 76 12.57 -0.85 -6.28
CA ARG A 76 11.13 -0.88 -6.05
C ARG A 76 10.72 -2.08 -5.18
N SER A 77 11.28 -3.25 -5.46
CA SER A 77 10.96 -4.48 -4.71
C SER A 77 11.46 -4.41 -3.26
N LEU A 78 12.65 -3.86 -3.03
CA LEU A 78 13.17 -3.60 -1.67
C LEU A 78 12.27 -2.62 -0.89
N LEU A 79 11.84 -1.54 -1.54
CA LEU A 79 10.93 -0.55 -0.93
C LEU A 79 9.59 -1.18 -0.56
N SER A 80 9.06 -2.09 -1.39
CA SER A 80 7.83 -2.84 -1.10
C SER A 80 7.98 -3.77 0.12
N ILE A 81 9.13 -4.41 0.27
CA ILE A 81 9.41 -5.29 1.43
C ILE A 81 9.46 -4.46 2.71
N LEU A 82 10.19 -3.33 2.69
CA LEU A 82 10.30 -2.44 3.84
C LEU A 82 8.95 -1.85 4.22
N GLU A 83 8.21 -1.30 3.26
CA GLU A 83 6.86 -0.78 3.47
C GLU A 83 5.97 -1.83 4.14
N SER A 84 5.82 -2.99 3.49
CA SER A 84 4.93 -4.04 3.97
C SER A 84 5.37 -4.62 5.31
N GLY A 85 6.69 -4.71 5.56
CA GLY A 85 7.25 -5.17 6.81
C GLY A 85 6.91 -4.24 7.98
N PHE A 86 7.16 -2.93 7.81
CA PHE A 86 6.83 -1.94 8.84
C PHE A 86 5.32 -1.81 9.05
N PHE A 87 4.53 -1.90 7.98
CA PHE A 87 3.08 -1.79 8.10
C PHE A 87 2.49 -2.98 8.86
N VAL A 88 2.89 -4.22 8.53
CA VAL A 88 2.50 -5.42 9.28
C VAL A 88 2.98 -5.36 10.74
N LEU A 89 4.19 -4.86 10.98
CA LEU A 89 4.71 -4.66 12.33
C LEU A 89 3.82 -3.70 13.14
N SER A 90 3.26 -2.67 12.52
CA SER A 90 2.39 -1.71 13.20
C SER A 90 1.12 -2.37 13.76
N PHE A 91 0.57 -3.37 13.07
CA PHE A 91 -0.63 -4.10 13.52
C PHE A 91 -0.43 -4.90 14.81
N LYS A 92 0.82 -5.22 15.13
CA LYS A 92 1.14 -5.87 16.42
C LYS A 92 0.90 -4.95 17.62
N TYR A 93 0.97 -3.63 17.41
CA TYR A 93 0.94 -2.65 18.48
C TYR A 93 -0.24 -1.68 18.42
N LEU A 94 -0.86 -1.51 17.26
CA LEU A 94 -1.89 -0.51 17.00
C LEU A 94 -3.18 -1.16 16.48
N SER A 95 -4.32 -0.50 16.71
CA SER A 95 -5.56 -0.85 16.04
C SER A 95 -5.47 -0.61 14.53
N LEU A 96 -6.33 -1.27 13.73
CA LEU A 96 -6.38 -1.04 12.29
C LEU A 96 -6.64 0.43 11.96
N ALA A 97 -7.62 1.03 12.65
CA ALA A 97 -7.98 2.44 12.45
C ALA A 97 -6.80 3.38 12.72
N ASN A 98 -6.07 3.19 13.85
CA ASN A 98 -4.92 4.01 14.19
C ASN A 98 -3.76 3.83 13.20
N ALA A 99 -3.42 2.60 12.82
CA ALA A 99 -2.35 2.33 11.86
C ALA A 99 -2.64 2.97 10.50
N HIS A 100 -3.87 2.82 9.97
CA HIS A 100 -4.27 3.42 8.69
C HIS A 100 -4.41 4.94 8.76
N SER A 101 -4.89 5.50 9.87
CA SER A 101 -4.97 6.95 10.03
C SER A 101 -3.59 7.60 10.01
N ILE A 102 -2.59 6.97 10.62
CA ILE A 102 -1.20 7.43 10.57
C ILE A 102 -0.60 7.16 9.16
N GLY A 103 -0.84 5.98 8.60
CA GLY A 103 -0.43 5.61 7.25
C GLY A 103 -1.01 6.50 6.16
N ALA A 104 -2.11 7.20 6.45
CA ALA A 104 -2.73 8.17 5.57
C ALA A 104 -1.86 9.40 5.25
N LEU A 105 -0.69 9.52 5.86
CA LEU A 105 0.34 10.46 5.41
C LEU A 105 0.94 10.04 4.05
N ALA A 106 0.87 8.76 3.67
CA ALA A 106 1.46 8.26 2.43
C ALA A 106 0.98 8.99 1.16
N PRO A 107 -0.32 9.24 0.93
CA PRO A 107 -0.78 10.02 -0.22
C PRO A 107 -0.13 11.40 -0.32
N ILE A 108 0.07 12.06 0.82
CA ILE A 108 0.73 13.36 0.90
C ILE A 108 2.18 13.22 0.44
N ILE A 109 2.92 12.26 0.98
CA ILE A 109 4.31 11.97 0.61
C ILE A 109 4.39 11.66 -0.89
N ILE A 110 3.48 10.86 -1.43
CA ILE A 110 3.47 10.47 -2.84
C ILE A 110 3.25 11.69 -3.74
N VAL A 111 2.32 12.59 -3.41
CA VAL A 111 2.08 13.81 -4.19
C VAL A 111 3.31 14.72 -4.14
N VAL A 112 3.94 14.88 -2.98
CA VAL A 112 5.19 15.65 -2.86
C VAL A 112 6.28 15.03 -3.72
N LEU A 113 6.52 13.73 -3.60
CA LEU A 113 7.53 13.03 -4.38
C LEU A 113 7.24 13.04 -5.87
N SER A 114 5.96 12.99 -6.29
CA SER A 114 5.57 13.04 -7.70
C SER A 114 5.95 14.36 -8.36
N VAL A 115 5.87 15.47 -7.62
CA VAL A 115 6.32 16.78 -8.12
C VAL A 115 7.84 16.78 -8.37
N PHE A 116 8.64 16.28 -7.42
CA PHE A 116 10.09 16.33 -7.52
C PHE A 116 10.68 15.24 -8.42
N ILE A 117 10.12 14.04 -8.43
CA ILE A 117 10.72 12.87 -9.11
C ILE A 117 10.07 12.62 -10.47
N LEU A 118 8.74 12.81 -10.59
CA LEU A 118 8.00 12.58 -11.83
C LEU A 118 7.70 13.88 -12.60
N ASN A 119 8.11 15.05 -12.07
CA ASN A 119 7.83 16.37 -12.62
C ASN A 119 6.32 16.63 -12.84
N GLU A 120 5.46 16.04 -11.99
CA GLU A 120 4.02 16.29 -12.03
C GLU A 120 3.72 17.72 -11.56
N LYS A 121 2.86 18.46 -12.30
CA LYS A 121 2.44 19.79 -11.92
C LYS A 121 1.27 19.73 -10.94
N VAL A 122 1.46 20.29 -9.76
CA VAL A 122 0.47 20.34 -8.67
C VAL A 122 0.09 21.79 -8.38
N SER A 123 -1.21 22.06 -8.19
CA SER A 123 -1.71 23.40 -7.91
C SER A 123 -1.43 23.83 -6.46
N ILE A 124 -1.37 25.16 -6.23
CA ILE A 124 -1.26 25.70 -4.87
C ILE A 124 -2.40 25.22 -3.96
N LYS A 125 -3.61 25.05 -4.52
CA LYS A 125 -4.76 24.51 -3.77
C LYS A 125 -4.53 23.08 -3.31
N THR A 126 -3.82 22.28 -4.10
CA THR A 126 -3.41 20.93 -3.73
C THR A 126 -2.42 20.97 -2.56
N TRP A 127 -1.46 21.89 -2.57
CA TRP A 127 -0.53 22.08 -1.45
C TRP A 127 -1.24 22.46 -0.14
N VAL A 128 -2.23 23.36 -0.22
CA VAL A 128 -3.07 23.71 0.95
C VAL A 128 -3.82 22.48 1.47
N ALA A 129 -4.40 21.68 0.59
CA ALA A 129 -5.08 20.46 0.99
C ALA A 129 -4.12 19.45 1.64
N ILE A 130 -2.90 19.30 1.10
CA ILE A 130 -1.83 18.48 1.68
C ILE A 130 -1.55 18.91 3.13
N PHE A 131 -1.41 20.22 3.36
CA PHE A 131 -1.16 20.77 4.68
C PHE A 131 -2.32 20.52 5.65
N ILE A 132 -3.56 20.68 5.20
CA ILE A 132 -4.76 20.35 5.99
C ILE A 132 -4.79 18.85 6.32
N GLY A 133 -4.49 17.99 5.36
CA GLY A 133 -4.40 16.54 5.59
C GLY A 133 -3.33 16.18 6.63
N PHE A 134 -2.18 16.86 6.61
CA PHE A 134 -1.13 16.69 7.62
C PHE A 134 -1.60 17.09 9.03
N ILE A 135 -2.36 18.18 9.16
CA ILE A 135 -2.99 18.55 10.45
C ILE A 135 -3.92 17.42 10.93
N GLY A 136 -4.70 16.82 10.04
CA GLY A 136 -5.54 15.67 10.37
C GLY A 136 -4.73 14.49 10.94
N VAL A 137 -3.56 14.18 10.37
CA VAL A 137 -2.66 13.15 10.90
C VAL A 137 -2.14 13.51 12.29
N LEU A 138 -1.78 14.78 12.54
CA LEU A 138 -1.34 15.24 13.86
C LEU A 138 -2.45 15.09 14.91
N ILE A 139 -3.71 15.34 14.54
CA ILE A 139 -4.87 15.13 15.43
C ILE A 139 -5.01 13.66 15.83
N VAL A 140 -4.74 12.72 14.93
CA VAL A 140 -4.76 11.28 15.24
C VAL A 140 -3.59 10.88 16.13
N ILE A 141 -2.38 11.33 15.80
CA ILE A 141 -1.15 10.93 16.52
C ILE A 141 -1.06 11.59 17.89
N ARG A 142 -1.56 12.83 18.05
CA ARG A 142 -1.49 13.63 19.30
C ARG A 142 -0.08 13.73 19.88
N PRO A 143 0.92 14.22 19.15
CA PRO A 143 2.28 14.30 19.65
C PRO A 143 2.33 15.17 20.92
N GLY A 144 3.05 14.70 21.94
CA GLY A 144 3.18 15.41 23.22
C GLY A 144 2.06 15.15 24.22
N SER A 145 1.08 14.30 23.93
CA SER A 145 0.08 13.81 24.90
C SER A 145 0.50 12.46 25.51
N ASP A 146 -0.09 12.11 26.65
CA ASP A 146 0.12 10.80 27.30
C ASP A 146 -0.35 9.60 26.43
N VAL A 147 -1.15 9.89 25.39
CA VAL A 147 -1.61 8.90 24.42
C VAL A 147 -0.56 8.63 23.31
N PHE A 148 0.42 9.54 23.15
CA PHE A 148 1.48 9.37 22.16
C PHE A 148 2.34 8.14 22.49
N SER A 149 2.50 7.27 21.51
CA SER A 149 3.39 6.12 21.61
C SER A 149 4.48 6.18 20.54
N VAL A 150 5.72 5.90 20.92
CA VAL A 150 6.83 5.74 19.97
C VAL A 150 6.50 4.71 18.88
N LYS A 151 5.64 3.75 19.20
CA LYS A 151 5.14 2.74 18.23
C LYS A 151 4.33 3.35 17.08
N SER A 152 3.74 4.54 17.27
CA SER A 152 3.06 5.30 16.22
C SER A 152 4.01 5.78 15.11
N LEU A 153 5.32 5.78 15.34
CA LEU A 153 6.30 6.07 14.30
C LEU A 153 6.45 4.92 13.28
N ILE A 154 6.07 3.69 13.65
CA ILE A 154 6.20 2.52 12.77
C ILE A 154 5.38 2.71 11.48
N PRO A 155 4.07 3.02 11.51
CA PRO A 155 3.31 3.27 10.29
C PRO A 155 3.73 4.57 9.55
N LEU A 156 4.36 5.54 10.21
CA LEU A 156 4.96 6.69 9.51
C LEU A 156 6.15 6.27 8.65
N ILE A 157 7.02 5.40 9.17
CA ILE A 157 8.13 4.84 8.40
C ILE A 157 7.59 4.02 7.23
N ALA A 158 6.56 3.20 7.45
CA ALA A 158 5.88 2.46 6.39
C ALA A 158 5.31 3.40 5.32
N ALA A 159 4.64 4.49 5.71
CA ALA A 159 4.09 5.49 4.79
C ALA A 159 5.17 6.16 3.92
N PHE A 160 6.35 6.43 4.50
CA PHE A 160 7.48 6.96 3.74
C PHE A 160 7.99 5.97 2.69
N PHE A 161 8.18 4.70 3.06
CA PHE A 161 8.58 3.65 2.12
C PHE A 161 7.49 3.38 1.07
N LEU A 162 6.21 3.46 1.43
CA LEU A 162 5.10 3.37 0.48
C LEU A 162 5.18 4.49 -0.56
N GLY A 163 5.48 5.72 -0.12
CA GLY A 163 5.68 6.86 -1.01
C GLY A 163 6.77 6.58 -2.05
N LEU A 164 7.94 6.18 -1.62
CA LEU A 164 9.05 5.84 -2.50
C LEU A 164 8.72 4.64 -3.41
N TYR A 165 8.10 3.60 -2.87
CA TYR A 165 7.67 2.42 -3.61
C TYR A 165 6.70 2.76 -4.75
N GLN A 166 5.70 3.58 -4.48
CA GLN A 166 4.71 3.95 -5.51
C GLN A 166 5.32 4.82 -6.62
N ILE A 167 6.20 5.76 -6.27
CA ILE A 167 6.93 6.55 -7.27
C ILE A 167 7.85 5.66 -8.12
N ALA A 168 8.59 4.76 -7.50
CA ALA A 168 9.40 3.79 -8.22
C ALA A 168 8.54 2.89 -9.12
N THR A 169 7.38 2.43 -8.64
CA THR A 169 6.42 1.64 -9.41
C THR A 169 5.89 2.43 -10.61
N LYS A 170 5.50 3.70 -10.42
CA LYS A 170 5.09 4.56 -11.53
C LYS A 170 6.17 4.64 -12.59
N LYS A 171 7.42 4.86 -12.20
CA LYS A 171 8.56 4.89 -13.11
C LYS A 171 8.79 3.56 -13.85
N THR A 172 8.65 2.42 -13.17
CA THR A 172 8.83 1.12 -13.82
C THR A 172 7.79 0.83 -14.90
N THR A 173 6.57 1.39 -14.77
CA THR A 173 5.52 1.20 -15.80
C THR A 173 5.84 1.84 -17.15
N GLU A 174 6.88 2.67 -17.23
CA GLU A 174 7.38 3.28 -18.48
C GLU A 174 8.29 2.31 -19.26
N TYR A 175 8.91 1.36 -18.55
CA TYR A 175 9.92 0.45 -19.10
C TYR A 175 9.45 -0.98 -19.23
N ASP A 176 8.64 -1.43 -18.28
CA ASP A 176 8.29 -2.83 -18.10
C ASP A 176 6.77 -3.04 -18.01
N SER A 177 6.33 -4.22 -18.39
CA SER A 177 4.94 -4.65 -18.25
C SER A 177 4.62 -5.07 -16.80
N PRO A 178 3.33 -5.12 -16.41
CA PRO A 178 2.92 -5.49 -15.05
C PRO A 178 3.45 -6.86 -14.60
N GLU A 179 3.43 -7.86 -15.48
CA GLU A 179 3.90 -9.21 -15.17
C GLU A 179 5.41 -9.25 -14.87
N VAL A 180 6.22 -8.41 -15.56
CA VAL A 180 7.65 -8.23 -15.27
C VAL A 180 7.83 -7.63 -13.86
N SER A 181 7.03 -6.61 -13.56
CA SER A 181 7.08 -5.95 -12.24
C SER A 181 6.66 -6.90 -11.11
N LEU A 182 5.64 -7.74 -11.32
CA LEU A 182 5.25 -8.79 -10.35
C LEU A 182 6.36 -9.83 -10.18
N PHE A 183 6.98 -10.27 -11.29
CA PHE A 183 8.06 -11.24 -11.25
C PHE A 183 9.24 -10.76 -10.41
N TYR A 184 9.73 -9.54 -10.62
CA TYR A 184 10.83 -9.01 -9.82
C TYR A 184 10.44 -8.72 -8.37
N SER A 185 9.21 -8.29 -8.10
CA SER A 185 8.72 -8.18 -6.71
C SER A 185 8.78 -9.51 -6.00
N SER A 186 8.32 -10.58 -6.66
CA SER A 186 8.31 -11.91 -6.06
C SER A 186 9.71 -12.47 -5.89
N LEU A 187 10.58 -12.33 -6.90
CA LEU A 187 11.93 -12.89 -6.86
C LEU A 187 12.77 -12.25 -5.75
N VAL A 188 12.80 -10.92 -5.68
CA VAL A 188 13.52 -10.20 -4.61
C VAL A 188 12.85 -10.44 -3.26
N GLY A 189 11.51 -10.44 -3.23
CA GLY A 189 10.74 -10.68 -2.02
C GLY A 189 11.00 -12.08 -1.44
N ILE A 190 10.87 -13.13 -2.25
CA ILE A 190 11.15 -14.52 -1.82
C ILE A 190 12.60 -14.64 -1.35
N PHE A 191 13.57 -14.12 -2.10
CA PHE A 191 14.97 -14.23 -1.74
C PHE A 191 15.26 -13.63 -0.37
N ILE A 192 14.85 -12.39 -0.12
CA ILE A 192 15.12 -11.70 1.14
C ILE A 192 14.32 -12.32 2.30
N THR A 193 13.03 -12.53 2.08
CA THR A 193 12.17 -13.01 3.18
C THR A 193 12.41 -14.47 3.52
N SER A 194 12.87 -15.33 2.59
CA SER A 194 13.21 -16.72 2.89
C SER A 194 14.39 -16.81 3.87
N ILE A 195 15.41 -15.98 3.70
CA ILE A 195 16.56 -15.94 4.61
C ILE A 195 16.09 -15.58 6.02
N MET A 196 15.28 -14.52 6.16
CA MET A 196 14.77 -14.10 7.46
C MET A 196 13.77 -15.10 8.05
N THR A 197 12.93 -15.69 7.22
CA THR A 197 11.96 -16.71 7.64
C THR A 197 12.65 -17.93 8.20
N PHE A 198 13.81 -18.33 7.67
CA PHE A 198 14.58 -19.46 8.17
C PHE A 198 14.95 -19.30 9.67
N PHE A 199 15.29 -18.09 10.10
CA PHE A 199 15.64 -17.80 11.49
C PHE A 199 14.43 -17.59 12.41
N PHE A 200 13.29 -17.18 11.86
CA PHE A 200 12.09 -16.79 12.61
C PHE A 200 10.87 -17.65 12.26
N TRP A 201 11.09 -18.92 11.87
CA TRP A 201 10.02 -19.82 11.49
C TRP A 201 9.09 -20.13 12.67
N GLN A 202 7.80 -19.98 12.44
CA GLN A 202 6.76 -20.46 13.37
C GLN A 202 6.09 -21.69 12.74
N HIS A 203 5.74 -22.66 13.58
CA HIS A 203 5.14 -23.90 13.11
C HIS A 203 3.80 -23.65 12.39
N ILE A 204 3.65 -24.26 11.22
CA ILE A 204 2.45 -24.17 10.39
C ILE A 204 1.59 -25.42 10.63
N ASN A 205 0.31 -25.24 10.93
CA ASN A 205 -0.69 -26.28 10.97
C ASN A 205 -1.76 -26.09 9.88
N LEU A 206 -2.65 -27.05 9.69
CA LEU A 206 -3.70 -26.95 8.65
C LEU A 206 -4.61 -25.73 8.85
N LYS A 207 -4.87 -25.31 10.09
CA LYS A 207 -5.65 -24.10 10.39
C LYS A 207 -4.97 -22.82 9.89
N SER A 208 -3.65 -22.83 9.75
CA SER A 208 -2.87 -21.69 9.24
C SER A 208 -3.24 -21.34 7.78
N LEU A 209 -3.76 -22.28 7.01
CA LEU A 209 -4.19 -22.05 5.64
C LEU A 209 -5.32 -21.01 5.56
N TRP A 210 -6.16 -20.88 6.60
CA TRP A 210 -7.19 -19.83 6.69
C TRP A 210 -6.62 -18.42 6.72
N PHE A 211 -5.37 -18.25 7.19
CA PHE A 211 -4.65 -16.98 7.12
C PHE A 211 -3.85 -16.86 5.83
N PHE A 212 -3.08 -17.87 5.49
CA PHE A 212 -2.07 -17.79 4.44
C PHE A 212 -2.65 -17.68 3.03
N LEU A 213 -3.72 -18.43 2.73
CA LEU A 213 -4.36 -18.36 1.43
C LEU A 213 -4.96 -16.97 1.15
N PRO A 214 -5.82 -16.39 2.02
CA PRO A 214 -6.35 -15.06 1.77
C PRO A 214 -5.25 -13.98 1.78
N ILE A 215 -4.26 -14.04 2.68
CA ILE A 215 -3.12 -13.11 2.71
C ILE A 215 -2.40 -13.10 1.37
N GLY A 216 -2.07 -14.27 0.84
CA GLY A 216 -1.40 -14.40 -0.45
C GLY A 216 -2.24 -13.89 -1.62
N ILE A 217 -3.51 -14.27 -1.68
CA ILE A 217 -4.45 -13.88 -2.74
C ILE A 217 -4.65 -12.37 -2.74
N PHE A 218 -5.07 -11.78 -1.60
CA PHE A 218 -5.42 -10.36 -1.54
C PHE A 218 -4.20 -9.45 -1.68
N PHE A 219 -3.02 -9.87 -1.20
CA PHE A 219 -1.79 -9.13 -1.46
C PHE A 219 -1.43 -9.13 -2.95
N SER A 220 -1.43 -10.30 -3.60
CA SER A 220 -1.07 -10.39 -5.02
C SER A 220 -2.05 -9.64 -5.92
N LEU A 221 -3.36 -9.71 -5.65
CA LEU A 221 -4.37 -8.90 -6.34
C LEU A 221 -4.16 -7.40 -6.10
N GLY A 222 -3.94 -7.01 -4.84
CA GLY A 222 -3.70 -5.61 -4.49
C GLY A 222 -2.51 -5.01 -5.23
N ILE A 223 -1.35 -5.67 -5.20
CA ILE A 223 -0.14 -5.19 -5.88
C ILE A 223 -0.31 -5.17 -7.42
N TYR A 224 -0.99 -6.15 -8.00
CA TYR A 224 -1.26 -6.21 -9.43
C TYR A 224 -2.15 -5.05 -9.89
N PHE A 225 -3.29 -4.85 -9.23
CA PHE A 225 -4.19 -3.75 -9.57
C PHE A 225 -3.57 -2.38 -9.27
N GLN A 226 -2.70 -2.26 -8.26
CA GLN A 226 -1.95 -1.04 -8.00
C GLN A 226 -0.95 -0.72 -9.13
N ILE A 227 -0.23 -1.71 -9.66
CA ILE A 227 0.64 -1.53 -10.82
C ILE A 227 -0.18 -1.09 -12.04
N LEU A 228 -1.34 -1.72 -12.29
CA LEU A 228 -2.25 -1.33 -13.36
C LEU A 228 -2.81 0.09 -13.17
N ALA A 229 -3.15 0.48 -11.96
CA ALA A 229 -3.60 1.83 -11.64
C ALA A 229 -2.53 2.87 -12.00
N LEU A 230 -1.30 2.68 -11.53
CA LEU A 230 -0.15 3.55 -11.81
C LEU A 230 0.26 3.55 -13.29
N LYS A 231 0.04 2.44 -14.01
CA LYS A 231 0.26 2.38 -15.46
C LYS A 231 -0.73 3.25 -16.23
N ASN A 232 -1.99 3.31 -15.80
CA ASN A 232 -3.08 3.96 -16.52
C ASN A 232 -3.35 5.41 -16.07
N ALA A 233 -2.95 5.80 -14.84
CA ALA A 233 -3.18 7.13 -14.30
C ALA A 233 -1.92 7.72 -13.67
N ARG A 234 -1.93 9.05 -13.46
CA ARG A 234 -0.89 9.75 -12.71
C ARG A 234 -0.94 9.34 -11.23
N ALA A 235 0.23 9.31 -10.57
CA ALA A 235 0.31 8.95 -9.17
C ALA A 235 -0.57 9.89 -8.30
N SER A 236 -0.53 11.19 -8.56
CA SER A 236 -1.34 12.19 -7.84
C SER A 236 -2.86 12.03 -7.98
N ILE A 237 -3.34 11.40 -9.06
CA ILE A 237 -4.78 11.19 -9.30
C ILE A 237 -5.34 10.00 -8.50
N ILE A 238 -4.55 8.96 -8.31
CA ILE A 238 -5.03 7.75 -7.62
C ILE A 238 -4.91 7.82 -6.09
N GLN A 239 -4.04 8.70 -5.57
CA GLN A 239 -3.79 8.78 -4.12
C GLN A 239 -5.00 9.09 -3.26
N PRO A 240 -5.94 9.94 -3.66
CA PRO A 240 -7.12 10.19 -2.85
C PRO A 240 -7.95 8.93 -2.53
N PHE A 241 -7.93 7.96 -3.42
CA PHE A 241 -8.64 6.68 -3.20
C PHE A 241 -7.94 5.81 -2.14
N HIS A 242 -6.68 6.07 -1.80
CA HIS A 242 -5.98 5.44 -0.69
C HIS A 242 -6.69 5.69 0.65
N TYR A 243 -7.36 6.83 0.82
CA TYR A 243 -8.11 7.14 2.04
C TYR A 243 -9.29 6.20 2.28
N THR A 244 -9.76 5.47 1.28
CA THR A 244 -10.77 4.41 1.47
C THR A 244 -10.30 3.32 2.42
N LEU A 245 -8.97 3.12 2.58
CA LEU A 245 -8.40 2.18 3.55
C LEU A 245 -8.80 2.53 4.98
N ILE A 246 -8.89 3.81 5.35
CA ILE A 246 -9.33 4.24 6.69
C ILE A 246 -10.78 3.81 6.92
N PHE A 247 -11.64 4.02 5.93
CA PHE A 247 -13.05 3.62 6.01
C PHE A 247 -13.18 2.11 6.25
N TRP A 248 -12.48 1.30 5.47
CA TRP A 248 -12.48 -0.16 5.65
C TRP A 248 -11.82 -0.59 6.95
N ALA A 249 -10.74 0.10 7.39
CA ALA A 249 -10.08 -0.19 8.65
C ALA A 249 -10.99 0.02 9.86
N ILE A 250 -11.86 1.05 9.83
CA ILE A 250 -12.86 1.29 10.86
C ILE A 250 -13.91 0.17 10.84
N ILE A 251 -14.43 -0.18 9.67
CA ILE A 251 -15.44 -1.24 9.52
C ILE A 251 -14.87 -2.58 10.00
N PHE A 252 -13.72 -2.99 9.48
CA PHE A 252 -13.14 -4.29 9.84
C PHE A 252 -12.59 -4.31 11.27
N GLY A 253 -12.09 -3.15 11.77
CA GLY A 253 -11.71 -2.98 13.16
C GLY A 253 -12.86 -3.23 14.12
N PHE A 254 -14.01 -2.63 13.82
CA PHE A 254 -15.22 -2.81 14.62
C PHE A 254 -15.75 -4.26 14.56
N PHE A 255 -15.94 -4.81 13.36
CA PHE A 255 -16.59 -6.11 13.20
C PHE A 255 -15.72 -7.30 13.63
N PHE A 256 -14.39 -7.23 13.43
CA PHE A 256 -13.51 -8.37 13.70
C PHE A 256 -12.68 -8.25 14.98
N TYR A 257 -12.52 -7.03 15.52
CA TYR A 257 -11.61 -6.76 16.63
C TYR A 257 -12.25 -5.97 17.76
N GLU A 258 -13.53 -5.59 17.62
CA GLU A 258 -14.22 -4.72 18.57
C GLU A 258 -13.48 -3.39 18.83
N ASP A 259 -12.61 -2.99 17.91
CA ASP A 259 -11.83 -1.77 17.95
C ASP A 259 -12.74 -0.57 17.58
N ILE A 260 -13.16 0.21 18.58
CA ILE A 260 -13.91 1.45 18.36
C ILE A 260 -12.90 2.60 18.29
N PRO A 261 -12.77 3.30 17.14
CA PRO A 261 -11.89 4.45 17.05
C PRO A 261 -12.40 5.58 17.96
N ASP A 262 -11.49 6.25 18.64
CA ASP A 262 -11.84 7.40 19.46
C ASP A 262 -12.23 8.63 18.62
N LEU A 263 -12.83 9.64 19.26
CA LEU A 263 -13.32 10.85 18.59
C LEU A 263 -12.21 11.55 17.77
N PHE A 264 -11.00 11.62 18.27
CA PHE A 264 -9.90 12.30 17.59
C PHE A 264 -9.43 11.51 16.36
N THR A 265 -9.43 10.18 16.42
CA THR A 265 -9.17 9.32 15.26
C THR A 265 -10.22 9.53 14.17
N ILE A 266 -11.52 9.62 14.55
CA ILE A 266 -12.62 9.90 13.62
C ILE A 266 -12.49 11.31 13.00
N LEU A 267 -12.26 12.33 13.82
CA LEU A 267 -12.09 13.71 13.33
C LEU A 267 -10.89 13.85 12.40
N GLY A 268 -9.75 13.28 12.78
CA GLY A 268 -8.56 13.26 11.93
C GLY A 268 -8.80 12.52 10.61
N ALA A 269 -9.46 11.36 10.64
CA ALA A 269 -9.81 10.61 9.43
C ALA A 269 -10.74 11.41 8.49
N ILE A 270 -11.72 12.13 9.02
CA ILE A 270 -12.61 13.02 8.24
C ILE A 270 -11.80 14.15 7.58
N ILE A 271 -10.91 14.82 8.33
CA ILE A 271 -10.06 15.89 7.81
C ILE A 271 -9.16 15.38 6.69
N ILE A 272 -8.50 14.23 6.89
CA ILE A 272 -7.62 13.62 5.91
C ILE A 272 -8.40 13.25 4.65
N THR A 273 -9.54 12.59 4.81
CA THR A 273 -10.39 12.13 3.69
C THR A 273 -10.94 13.31 2.87
N THR A 274 -11.48 14.33 3.54
CA THR A 274 -12.00 15.53 2.86
C THR A 274 -10.92 16.31 2.14
N SER A 275 -9.74 16.44 2.75
CA SER A 275 -8.54 17.01 2.12
C SER A 275 -8.16 16.23 0.86
N GLY A 276 -8.13 14.90 0.92
CA GLY A 276 -7.86 14.04 -0.21
C GLY A 276 -8.88 14.19 -1.34
N ILE A 277 -10.17 14.17 -1.04
CA ILE A 277 -11.23 14.39 -2.02
C ILE A 277 -11.09 15.75 -2.71
N PHE A 278 -10.72 16.79 -1.95
CA PHE A 278 -10.47 18.11 -2.53
C PHE A 278 -9.33 18.09 -3.55
N VAL A 279 -8.24 17.35 -3.29
CA VAL A 279 -7.14 17.16 -4.24
C VAL A 279 -7.63 16.55 -5.56
N ILE A 280 -8.51 15.53 -5.50
CA ILE A 280 -9.09 14.90 -6.70
C ILE A 280 -9.81 15.95 -7.56
N ASN A 281 -10.72 16.70 -6.94
CA ASN A 281 -11.56 17.66 -7.63
C ASN A 281 -10.75 18.78 -8.32
N GLN A 282 -9.58 19.13 -7.77
CA GLN A 282 -8.68 20.11 -8.38
C GLN A 282 -7.85 19.54 -9.53
N THR A 283 -7.49 18.26 -9.47
CA THR A 283 -6.65 17.61 -10.48
C THR A 283 -7.48 17.19 -11.69
N SER A 284 -8.74 16.82 -11.49
CA SER A 284 -9.70 16.43 -12.55
C SER A 284 -10.17 17.60 -13.42
N LYS A 285 -10.00 18.86 -12.97
CA LYS A 285 -10.43 20.08 -13.72
C LYS A 285 -9.37 20.63 -14.67
N ARG A 286 -8.21 19.98 -14.78
CA ARG A 286 -7.13 20.30 -15.73
C ARG A 286 -6.92 19.18 -16.72
#